data_8ced70c8dc548f07cdc0db6f30b25a6a
#
_entry.id   8ced70c8dc548f07cdc0db6f30b25a6a
#
_cell.length_a   1.000
_cell.length_b   1.000
_cell.length_c   1.000
_cell.angle_alpha   90.00
_cell.angle_beta   90.00
_cell.angle_gamma   90.00
#
_symmetry.space_group_name_H-M   'P 1'
#
loop_
_entity.id
_entity.type
_entity.pdbx_description
1 polymer ?
#
loop_
_entity_poly.entity_id
_entity_poly.type
_entity_poly.pdbx_seq_one_letter_code
_entity_poly.pdbx_strand_id
1 'polypeptide(L)'
;MLSDMLVPLYSLPDETFVSKEITIRRALAPEKTIVLKWVKSHFSQGWADECDVAFSRAPVSCYLAVSGDELLGFACYDATLKNFFGPTGVKEDARGQGIGKALLLRSFHAMRESGYGYGIIGSAGPVDFYEKALGAIAIPNSKPGIYKGMLRQK
;
A
#
# COMPACT_ATOMS: atom_id res chain seq x y z
N MET A 1 9.63 -11.42 -11.99
CA MET A 1 9.24 -10.10 -11.47
C MET A 1 8.27 -9.41 -12.42
N LEU A 2 7.42 -8.60 -11.85
CA LEU A 2 6.41 -7.84 -12.59
C LEU A 2 6.90 -6.42 -12.85
N SER A 3 6.32 -5.77 -13.87
CA SER A 3 6.65 -4.37 -14.17
C SER A 3 6.13 -3.44 -13.08
N ASP A 4 6.77 -2.29 -12.96
CA ASP A 4 6.19 -1.19 -12.19
C ASP A 4 5.08 -0.52 -13.01
N MET A 5 4.14 0.10 -12.33
CA MET A 5 3.06 0.85 -12.98
C MET A 5 3.04 2.30 -12.51
N LEU A 6 2.73 3.19 -13.43
CA LEU A 6 2.59 4.62 -13.16
C LEU A 6 1.11 4.95 -13.01
N VAL A 7 0.77 5.64 -11.92
CA VAL A 7 -0.60 6.05 -11.61
C VAL A 7 -0.69 7.57 -11.65
N PRO A 8 -1.56 8.15 -12.49
CA PRO A 8 -1.80 9.61 -12.48
C PRO A 8 -2.64 9.96 -11.25
N LEU A 9 -2.11 10.80 -10.36
CA LEU A 9 -2.80 11.15 -9.12
C LEU A 9 -3.82 12.28 -9.31
N TYR A 10 -3.77 12.97 -10.43
CA TYR A 10 -4.71 14.07 -10.73
C TYR A 10 -6.07 13.58 -11.20
N SER A 11 -6.23 12.30 -11.49
CA SER A 11 -7.49 11.72 -12.00
C SER A 11 -7.92 10.48 -11.17
N LEU A 12 -7.62 10.46 -9.88
CA LEU A 12 -8.01 9.36 -8.99
C LEU A 12 -9.54 9.28 -8.85
N PRO A 13 -10.10 8.06 -8.81
CA PRO A 13 -11.52 7.92 -8.45
C PRO A 13 -11.75 8.37 -7.01
N ASP A 14 -12.99 8.76 -6.73
CA ASP A 14 -13.39 9.12 -5.37
C ASP A 14 -13.37 7.90 -4.46
N GLU A 15 -13.14 8.13 -3.17
CA GLU A 15 -13.24 7.09 -2.15
C GLU A 15 -14.72 6.83 -1.86
N THR A 16 -15.16 5.60 -2.11
CA THR A 16 -16.56 5.21 -1.97
C THR A 16 -16.81 4.12 -0.93
N PHE A 17 -15.74 3.65 -0.25
CA PHE A 17 -15.87 2.59 0.75
C PHE A 17 -16.66 3.09 1.95
N VAL A 18 -17.72 2.37 2.29
CA VAL A 18 -18.56 2.64 3.47
C VAL A 18 -18.77 1.33 4.23
N SER A 19 -18.54 1.36 5.54
CA SER A 19 -18.79 0.24 6.42
C SER A 19 -19.14 0.73 7.81
N LYS A 20 -20.05 0.03 8.48
CA LYS A 20 -20.38 0.32 9.88
C LYS A 20 -19.36 -0.29 10.84
N GLU A 21 -18.68 -1.34 10.42
CA GLU A 21 -17.81 -2.14 11.27
C GLU A 21 -16.34 -1.88 11.01
N ILE A 22 -15.96 -1.50 9.78
CA ILE A 22 -14.57 -1.35 9.36
C ILE A 22 -14.24 0.11 9.18
N THR A 23 -13.18 0.55 9.86
CA THR A 23 -12.64 1.91 9.71
C THR A 23 -11.33 1.85 8.95
N ILE A 24 -11.20 2.72 7.95
CA ILE A 24 -9.93 2.94 7.25
C ILE A 24 -9.32 4.21 7.84
N ARG A 25 -8.17 4.09 8.44
CA ARG A 25 -7.51 5.23 9.09
C ARG A 25 -5.99 5.12 9.04
N ARG A 26 -5.34 6.25 9.22
CA ARG A 26 -3.88 6.27 9.33
C ARG A 26 -3.46 5.61 10.64
N ALA A 27 -2.37 4.84 10.60
CA ALA A 27 -1.80 4.24 11.79
C ALA A 27 -1.26 5.32 12.74
N LEU A 28 -1.34 5.04 14.02
CA LEU A 28 -0.75 5.87 15.06
C LEU A 28 0.62 5.31 15.45
N ALA A 29 1.57 6.18 15.78
CA ALA A 29 2.92 5.77 16.15
C ALA A 29 2.96 4.66 17.23
N PRO A 30 2.15 4.70 18.29
CA PRO A 30 2.16 3.64 19.31
C PRO A 30 1.70 2.26 18.80
N GLU A 31 1.12 2.18 17.62
CA GLU A 31 0.68 0.91 17.05
C GLU A 31 1.78 0.18 16.28
N LYS A 32 2.96 0.78 16.14
CA LYS A 32 4.05 0.26 15.31
C LYS A 32 4.35 -1.22 15.57
N THR A 33 4.64 -1.58 16.80
CA THR A 33 5.01 -2.96 17.15
C THR A 33 3.90 -3.95 16.80
N ILE A 34 2.65 -3.61 17.10
CA ILE A 34 1.50 -4.45 16.81
C ILE A 34 1.35 -4.66 15.30
N VAL A 35 1.43 -3.58 14.54
CA VAL A 35 1.27 -3.63 13.07
C VAL A 35 2.41 -4.41 12.43
N LEU A 36 3.67 -4.16 12.83
CA LEU A 36 4.82 -4.87 12.26
C LEU A 36 4.76 -6.37 12.52
N LYS A 37 4.36 -6.79 13.72
CA LYS A 37 4.18 -8.21 14.04
C LYS A 37 3.09 -8.83 13.19
N TRP A 38 1.98 -8.12 13.02
CA TRP A 38 0.87 -8.58 12.20
C TRP A 38 1.29 -8.75 10.73
N VAL A 39 1.99 -7.76 10.17
CA VAL A 39 2.47 -7.80 8.78
C VAL A 39 3.44 -8.97 8.58
N LYS A 40 4.39 -9.15 9.50
CA LYS A 40 5.32 -10.28 9.44
C LYS A 40 4.59 -11.61 9.48
N SER A 41 3.60 -11.75 10.36
CA SER A 41 2.85 -12.99 10.56
C SER A 41 1.98 -13.36 9.36
N HIS A 42 1.31 -12.37 8.76
CA HIS A 42 0.40 -12.61 7.65
C HIS A 42 1.08 -12.60 6.29
N PHE A 43 2.23 -11.97 6.15
CA PHE A 43 2.92 -11.80 4.87
C PHE A 43 4.40 -12.16 4.96
N SER A 44 5.28 -11.20 5.31
CA SER A 44 6.71 -11.45 5.33
C SER A 44 7.49 -10.46 6.21
N GLN A 45 8.71 -10.85 6.56
CA GLN A 45 9.63 -9.95 7.25
C GLN A 45 9.98 -8.75 6.38
N GLY A 46 10.20 -8.95 5.07
CA GLY A 46 10.52 -7.85 4.16
C GLY A 46 9.43 -6.79 4.12
N TRP A 47 8.17 -7.20 4.12
CA TRP A 47 7.05 -6.26 4.17
C TRP A 47 6.97 -5.54 5.52
N ALA A 48 7.28 -6.25 6.61
CA ALA A 48 7.35 -5.60 7.92
C ALA A 48 8.46 -4.56 7.98
N ASP A 49 9.61 -4.84 7.36
CA ASP A 49 10.72 -3.89 7.28
C ASP A 49 10.33 -2.63 6.50
N GLU A 50 9.65 -2.78 5.39
CA GLU A 50 9.12 -1.63 4.62
C GLU A 50 8.09 -0.85 5.43
N CYS A 51 7.19 -1.54 6.12
CA CYS A 51 6.19 -0.91 6.97
C CYS A 51 6.83 -0.11 8.10
N ASP A 52 7.97 -0.58 8.64
CA ASP A 52 8.75 0.14 9.63
C ASP A 52 9.18 1.53 9.11
N VAL A 53 9.61 1.61 7.86
CA VAL A 53 9.96 2.90 7.23
C VAL A 53 8.74 3.83 7.22
N ALA A 54 7.55 3.31 6.91
CA ALA A 54 6.33 4.13 6.89
C ALA A 54 6.05 4.76 8.25
N PHE A 55 6.33 4.05 9.34
CA PHE A 55 6.16 4.59 10.69
C PHE A 55 7.16 5.70 11.05
N SER A 56 8.25 5.82 10.32
CA SER A 56 9.22 6.91 10.52
C SER A 56 8.90 8.16 9.69
N ARG A 57 7.88 8.11 8.85
CA ARG A 57 7.42 9.29 8.09
C ARG A 57 6.52 10.17 8.97
N ALA A 58 6.44 11.44 8.62
CA ALA A 58 5.58 12.40 9.32
C ALA A 58 4.71 13.12 8.28
N PRO A 59 3.41 12.83 8.23
CA PRO A 59 2.67 11.85 9.06
C PRO A 59 3.04 10.41 8.72
N VAL A 60 2.71 9.48 9.61
CA VAL A 60 2.93 8.04 9.37
C VAL A 60 2.26 7.64 8.04
N SER A 61 3.03 7.08 7.11
CA SER A 61 2.54 6.76 5.76
C SER A 61 2.01 5.33 5.66
N CYS A 62 1.24 4.92 6.65
CA CYS A 62 0.60 3.61 6.72
C CYS A 62 -0.87 3.78 7.08
N TYR A 63 -1.75 3.21 6.24
CA TYR A 63 -3.18 3.14 6.53
C TYR A 63 -3.56 1.74 6.99
N LEU A 64 -4.53 1.68 7.88
CA LEU A 64 -5.02 0.44 8.46
C LEU A 64 -6.51 0.29 8.20
N ALA A 65 -6.94 -0.95 8.03
CA ALA A 65 -8.35 -1.33 8.08
C ALA A 65 -8.58 -2.06 9.40
N VAL A 66 -9.41 -1.50 10.26
CA VAL A 66 -9.62 -1.97 11.63
C VAL A 66 -11.10 -2.21 11.89
N SER A 67 -11.42 -3.34 12.52
CA SER A 67 -12.77 -3.62 13.01
C SER A 67 -12.67 -3.90 14.51
N GLY A 68 -13.24 -2.99 15.32
CA GLY A 68 -13.04 -3.05 16.76
C GLY A 68 -11.57 -2.92 17.11
N ASP A 69 -11.01 -3.94 17.72
CA ASP A 69 -9.58 -4.04 18.04
C ASP A 69 -8.82 -4.99 17.10
N GLU A 70 -9.47 -5.43 16.01
CA GLU A 70 -8.89 -6.37 15.06
C GLU A 70 -8.34 -5.65 13.83
N LEU A 71 -7.08 -5.91 13.51
CA LEU A 71 -6.46 -5.43 12.27
C LEU A 71 -6.80 -6.38 11.12
N LEU A 72 -7.40 -5.83 10.05
CA LEU A 72 -7.83 -6.59 8.89
C LEU A 72 -6.93 -6.40 7.67
N GLY A 73 -6.27 -5.27 7.57
CA GLY A 73 -5.44 -4.95 6.41
C GLY A 73 -4.62 -3.70 6.62
N PHE A 74 -3.65 -3.50 5.74
CA PHE A 74 -2.75 -2.33 5.80
C PHE A 74 -2.33 -1.92 4.39
N ALA A 75 -1.89 -0.68 4.26
CA ALA A 75 -1.23 -0.20 3.05
C ALA A 75 -0.25 0.90 3.41
N CYS A 76 0.92 0.87 2.80
CA CYS A 76 1.95 1.87 2.98
C CYS A 76 2.19 2.65 1.69
N TYR A 77 2.73 3.84 1.83
CA TYR A 77 3.31 4.60 0.72
C TYR A 77 4.57 5.29 1.25
N ASP A 78 5.43 5.72 0.35
CA ASP A 78 6.74 6.30 0.72
C ASP A 78 7.56 5.37 1.63
N ALA A 79 7.36 4.06 1.49
CA ALA A 79 8.06 3.07 2.29
C ALA A 79 9.26 2.50 1.55
N THR A 80 9.05 1.85 0.41
CA THR A 80 10.14 1.31 -0.41
C THR A 80 11.00 2.46 -0.97
N LEU A 81 10.36 3.40 -1.64
CA LEU A 81 10.94 4.66 -2.13
C LEU A 81 9.87 5.73 -2.07
N LYS A 82 10.27 7.00 -2.22
CA LYS A 82 9.30 8.09 -2.33
C LYS A 82 8.41 7.87 -3.55
N ASN A 83 7.14 8.23 -3.43
CA ASN A 83 6.03 8.07 -4.37
C ASN A 83 5.69 6.63 -4.77
N PHE A 84 6.30 5.63 -4.12
CA PHE A 84 5.91 4.24 -4.30
C PHE A 84 4.78 3.88 -3.36
N PHE A 85 3.78 3.21 -3.91
CA PHE A 85 2.71 2.59 -3.14
C PHE A 85 3.10 1.15 -2.82
N GLY A 86 2.85 0.74 -1.60
CA GLY A 86 3.10 -0.62 -1.11
C GLY A 86 4.13 -0.64 0.02
N PRO A 87 4.22 -1.78 0.73
CA PRO A 87 3.39 -2.98 0.59
C PRO A 87 1.94 -2.77 1.04
N THR A 88 1.07 -3.67 0.60
CA THR A 88 -0.34 -3.66 0.97
C THR A 88 -0.85 -5.10 1.08
N GLY A 89 -1.74 -5.34 2.01
CA GLY A 89 -2.34 -6.66 2.16
C GLY A 89 -3.56 -6.65 3.06
N VAL A 90 -4.45 -7.60 2.79
CA VAL A 90 -5.67 -7.84 3.58
C VAL A 90 -5.60 -9.29 4.04
N LYS A 91 -5.93 -9.53 5.31
CA LYS A 91 -5.91 -10.91 5.81
C LYS A 91 -6.93 -11.77 5.04
N GLU A 92 -6.59 -13.05 4.89
CA GLU A 92 -7.29 -13.93 3.95
C GLU A 92 -8.80 -13.97 4.15
N ASP A 93 -9.28 -14.11 5.37
CA ASP A 93 -10.71 -14.23 5.67
C ASP A 93 -11.47 -12.89 5.61
N ALA A 94 -10.77 -11.79 5.43
CA ALA A 94 -11.39 -10.45 5.27
C ALA A 94 -11.41 -9.99 3.81
N ARG A 95 -10.92 -10.78 2.87
CA ARG A 95 -10.89 -10.43 1.45
C ARG A 95 -12.29 -10.46 0.83
N GLY A 96 -12.46 -9.76 -0.29
CA GLY A 96 -13.71 -9.73 -1.04
C GLY A 96 -14.72 -8.69 -0.55
N GLN A 97 -14.32 -7.77 0.32
CA GLN A 97 -15.17 -6.73 0.89
C GLN A 97 -14.82 -5.31 0.43
N GLY A 98 -13.85 -5.17 -0.47
CA GLY A 98 -13.41 -3.86 -0.94
C GLY A 98 -12.38 -3.17 -0.05
N ILE A 99 -11.86 -3.85 0.96
CA ILE A 99 -10.87 -3.29 1.90
C ILE A 99 -9.58 -2.92 1.17
N GLY A 100 -9.06 -3.81 0.33
CA GLY A 100 -7.83 -3.56 -0.42
C GLY A 100 -7.90 -2.33 -1.30
N LYS A 101 -9.02 -2.17 -2.02
CA LYS A 101 -9.25 -0.99 -2.85
C LYS A 101 -9.39 0.28 -2.01
N ALA A 102 -10.05 0.20 -0.86
CA ALA A 102 -10.20 1.34 0.04
C ALA A 102 -8.84 1.81 0.58
N LEU A 103 -7.98 0.87 0.97
CA LEU A 103 -6.61 1.17 1.43
C LEU A 103 -5.77 1.79 0.30
N LEU A 104 -5.89 1.23 -0.90
CA LEU A 104 -5.21 1.72 -2.10
C LEU A 104 -5.58 3.17 -2.38
N LEU A 105 -6.87 3.46 -2.48
CA LEU A 105 -7.34 4.81 -2.80
C LEU A 105 -7.00 5.81 -1.70
N ARG A 106 -7.14 5.44 -0.44
CA ARG A 106 -6.76 6.31 0.67
C ARG A 106 -5.27 6.68 0.59
N SER A 107 -4.42 5.72 0.27
CA SER A 107 -2.98 5.94 0.14
C SER A 107 -2.66 6.87 -1.03
N PHE A 108 -3.26 6.66 -2.19
CA PHE A 108 -3.01 7.52 -3.35
C PHE A 108 -3.56 8.93 -3.16
N HIS A 109 -4.71 9.10 -2.54
CA HIS A 109 -5.21 10.44 -2.20
C HIS A 109 -4.26 11.15 -1.24
N ALA A 110 -3.71 10.45 -0.25
CA ALA A 110 -2.71 11.02 0.65
C ALA A 110 -1.42 11.41 -0.09
N MET A 111 -0.98 10.61 -1.05
CA MET A 111 0.19 10.93 -1.88
C MET A 111 -0.05 12.19 -2.71
N ARG A 112 -1.24 12.33 -3.30
CA ARG A 112 -1.63 13.53 -4.02
C ARG A 112 -1.57 14.77 -3.11
N GLU A 113 -2.13 14.67 -1.92
CA GLU A 113 -2.12 15.76 -0.94
C GLU A 113 -0.71 16.10 -0.47
N SER A 114 0.20 15.13 -0.48
CA SER A 114 1.61 15.36 -0.16
C SER A 114 2.38 16.09 -1.28
N GLY A 115 1.74 16.30 -2.44
CA GLY A 115 2.33 17.04 -3.53
C GLY A 115 2.84 16.20 -4.69
N TYR A 116 2.63 14.89 -4.68
CA TYR A 116 3.01 14.04 -5.81
C TYR A 116 2.01 14.17 -6.97
N GLY A 117 2.50 14.32 -8.19
CA GLY A 117 1.66 14.28 -9.39
C GLY A 117 1.40 12.85 -9.88
N TYR A 118 2.32 11.94 -9.58
CA TYR A 118 2.26 10.54 -9.99
C TYR A 118 2.66 9.64 -8.84
N GLY A 119 2.08 8.45 -8.80
CA GLY A 119 2.48 7.39 -7.90
C GLY A 119 2.96 6.18 -8.69
N ILE A 120 3.79 5.36 -8.04
CA ILE A 120 4.34 4.14 -8.65
C ILE A 120 3.84 2.95 -7.84
N ILE A 121 3.36 1.92 -8.55
CA ILE A 121 3.11 0.61 -7.95
C ILE A 121 4.29 -0.25 -8.33
N GLY A 122 5.18 -0.53 -7.38
CA GLY A 122 6.38 -1.32 -7.63
C GLY A 122 6.04 -2.80 -7.80
N SER A 123 6.57 -3.43 -8.86
CA SER A 123 6.34 -4.85 -9.14
C SER A 123 4.84 -5.20 -9.06
N ALA A 124 4.03 -4.48 -9.83
CA ALA A 124 2.58 -4.54 -9.78
C ALA A 124 2.05 -5.93 -10.14
N GLY A 125 1.16 -6.46 -9.30
CA GLY A 125 0.55 -7.76 -9.52
C GLY A 125 -0.56 -7.72 -10.58
N PRO A 126 -1.80 -7.43 -10.21
CA PRO A 126 -2.92 -7.52 -11.15
C PRO A 126 -3.00 -6.28 -12.06
N VAL A 127 -2.23 -6.29 -13.15
CA VAL A 127 -2.11 -5.17 -14.10
C VAL A 127 -3.47 -4.68 -14.58
N ASP A 128 -4.34 -5.58 -15.01
CA ASP A 128 -5.66 -5.22 -15.53
C ASP A 128 -6.51 -4.49 -14.48
N PHE A 129 -6.41 -4.91 -13.23
CA PHE A 129 -7.12 -4.26 -12.13
C PHE A 129 -6.68 -2.81 -11.96
N TYR A 130 -5.37 -2.57 -11.96
CA TYR A 130 -4.84 -1.21 -11.79
C TYR A 130 -5.10 -0.32 -12.99
N GLU A 131 -5.07 -0.87 -14.20
CA GLU A 131 -5.43 -0.14 -15.42
C GLU A 131 -6.87 0.35 -15.34
N LYS A 132 -7.80 -0.53 -14.99
CA LYS A 132 -9.22 -0.22 -14.92
C LYS A 132 -9.56 0.70 -13.75
N ALA A 133 -9.00 0.40 -12.57
CA ALA A 133 -9.34 1.14 -11.35
C ALA A 133 -8.71 2.52 -11.28
N LEU A 134 -7.50 2.69 -11.82
CA LEU A 134 -6.68 3.89 -11.59
C LEU A 134 -6.17 4.55 -12.87
N GLY A 135 -6.43 3.99 -14.04
CA GLY A 135 -5.80 4.47 -15.27
C GLY A 135 -4.28 4.27 -15.27
N ALA A 136 -3.80 3.29 -14.52
CA ALA A 136 -2.37 3.01 -14.44
C ALA A 136 -1.82 2.47 -15.75
N ILE A 137 -0.55 2.78 -16.03
CA ILE A 137 0.16 2.25 -17.21
C ILE A 137 1.43 1.55 -16.77
N ALA A 138 1.76 0.46 -17.47
CA ALA A 138 3.01 -0.26 -17.20
C ALA A 138 4.22 0.56 -17.63
N ILE A 139 5.25 0.59 -16.81
CA ILE A 139 6.50 1.30 -17.12
C ILE A 139 7.42 0.35 -17.87
N PRO A 140 7.83 0.69 -19.11
CA PRO A 140 8.75 -0.17 -19.88
C PRO A 140 10.08 -0.33 -19.16
N ASN A 141 10.68 -1.51 -19.31
CA ASN A 141 12.02 -1.81 -18.80
C ASN A 141 12.16 -1.67 -17.27
N SER A 142 11.08 -1.90 -16.54
CA SER A 142 11.06 -1.79 -15.07
C SER A 142 11.14 -3.16 -14.37
N LYS A 143 11.55 -4.18 -15.08
CA LYS A 143 11.83 -5.52 -14.53
C LYS A 143 13.32 -5.78 -14.58
N PRO A 144 14.02 -6.03 -13.47
CA PRO A 144 13.57 -5.92 -12.07
C PRO A 144 13.58 -4.49 -11.53
N GLY A 145 13.91 -3.48 -12.32
CA GLY A 145 13.88 -2.09 -11.93
C GLY A 145 14.80 -1.82 -10.73
N ILE A 146 14.24 -1.21 -9.70
CA ILE A 146 15.00 -0.88 -8.48
C ILE A 146 15.47 -2.11 -7.72
N TYR A 147 14.89 -3.28 -7.99
CA TYR A 147 15.20 -4.51 -7.25
C TYR A 147 16.41 -5.25 -7.82
N LYS A 148 17.03 -4.72 -8.88
CA LYS A 148 18.22 -5.35 -9.48
C LYS A 148 19.35 -5.41 -8.45
N GLY A 149 19.84 -6.62 -8.18
CA GLY A 149 20.93 -6.82 -7.23
C GLY A 149 20.55 -6.71 -5.76
N MET A 150 19.25 -6.63 -5.45
CA MET A 150 18.80 -6.55 -4.07
C MET A 150 19.20 -7.80 -3.27
N LEU A 151 19.70 -7.58 -2.05
CA LEU A 151 20.04 -8.68 -1.15
C LEU A 151 18.76 -9.43 -0.75
N ARG A 152 18.87 -10.75 -0.71
CA ARG A 152 17.77 -11.62 -0.30
C ARG A 152 18.28 -12.66 0.68
N GLN A 153 17.41 -13.07 1.59
CA GLN A 153 17.71 -14.21 2.48
C GLN A 153 17.76 -15.50 1.64
N LYS A 154 18.73 -16.31 1.94
CA LYS A 154 18.93 -17.62 1.28
C LYS A 154 18.13 -18.72 1.97
#